data_126afef54857fc5062271cfc75f5e2a7
#
_entry.id   126afef54857fc5062271cfc75f5e2a7
#
_cell.length_a   1.000
_cell.length_b   1.000
_cell.length_c   1.000
_cell.angle_alpha   90.00
_cell.angle_beta   90.00
_cell.angle_gamma   90.00
#
_symmetry.space_group_name_H-M   'P 1'
#
loop_
_entity.id
_entity.type
_entity.pdbx_description
1 polymer ?
#
loop_
_entity_poly.entity_id
_entity_poly.type
_entity_poly.pdbx_seq_one_letter_code
_entity_poly.pdbx_strand_id
1 'polypeptide(L)'
;MTLTEVQVSLVAEDSFREVLAEPEGAPVRAGTYAPQGTSSLDTGPLPAILTPPPAQVRLRTGRLDASCHLELALGFNRSAYEGEDSGIVRFTLEPDRGDPLSFELPYGPGVPRQERAWTRTTWSPGSSESFVLRTERIAGSGTPEACFGSLEVVTETRRPRERATPEAPNIVVLVVDTLRYDRLGCYGNPRGLTPTIDSLAARGVLYQEAYSTAPWTWPSTASILTGLTPAEHGVVSHQACYLADALDTLPEALQRGGWTTAGFSANPLISAAKAFDQGFERFRSYEWDHADVVMDDALAWLEELGEWRFFLYLQVVDPHDYRPGEENRERFASTAPEGFSRQGVRSMLGKKVLGQPYDEARLESWTAHLAELYDACVADVDGQLARLMTVLEQRGQLDRTLFVVTSDHGEEFLDHGLLYHGSQLHRELTGIPFVMAGPGIPEGRRVSDRVENRFLASTLLDLLGVPNPGNLAGLNLLDDVELETGAREASFVTTSQGIWPRAGGEDWRNLEMHGVRLGDEFFVWLPDSPEGTSHQTLFDLAADPEALRDIAEQRPERCDALRTLIERWLQRGAEVRPSVLGGGEDALEMLRKLGYVDR
;
A
#
# COMPACT_ATOMS: atom_id res chain seq x y z
N MET A 1 -15.70 4.32 28.14
CA MET A 1 -15.93 3.40 27.01
C MET A 1 -14.73 2.47 26.96
N THR A 2 -14.92 1.17 26.90
CA THR A 2 -13.81 0.20 26.89
C THR A 2 -13.55 -0.15 25.44
N LEU A 3 -12.30 -0.10 24.99
CA LEU A 3 -11.89 -0.56 23.68
C LEU A 3 -11.81 -2.08 23.75
N THR A 4 -12.38 -2.77 22.79
CA THR A 4 -12.09 -4.18 22.55
C THR A 4 -10.97 -4.19 21.52
N GLU A 5 -9.76 -4.52 21.92
CA GLU A 5 -8.66 -4.77 21.01
C GLU A 5 -8.88 -6.16 20.43
N VAL A 6 -8.97 -6.22 19.12
CA VAL A 6 -9.08 -7.47 18.39
C VAL A 6 -7.69 -7.77 17.85
N GLN A 7 -7.03 -8.76 18.43
CA GLN A 7 -5.76 -9.25 17.89
C GLN A 7 -6.11 -10.41 16.95
N VAL A 8 -5.98 -10.15 15.66
CA VAL A 8 -6.13 -11.17 14.61
C VAL A 8 -4.80 -11.91 14.52
N SER A 9 -4.78 -13.17 14.87
CA SER A 9 -3.68 -14.06 14.50
C SER A 9 -4.22 -14.99 13.44
N LEU A 10 -3.67 -14.95 12.24
CA LEU A 10 -3.84 -16.06 11.31
C LEU A 10 -3.51 -17.34 12.05
N VAL A 11 -4.32 -18.38 11.83
CA VAL A 11 -3.95 -19.72 12.27
C VAL A 11 -2.60 -19.98 11.62
N ALA A 12 -1.53 -19.91 12.43
CA ALA A 12 -0.16 -19.74 11.99
C ALA A 12 0.22 -20.75 10.89
N GLU A 13 1.10 -20.33 9.98
CA GLU A 13 1.69 -21.17 8.91
C GLU A 13 2.14 -22.56 9.39
N ASP A 14 2.60 -22.67 10.64
CA ASP A 14 2.95 -23.95 11.27
C ASP A 14 1.76 -24.88 11.53
N SER A 15 0.53 -24.36 11.63
CA SER A 15 -0.68 -25.16 11.79
C SER A 15 -1.18 -25.76 10.48
N PHE A 16 -0.85 -25.17 9.33
CA PHE A 16 -1.17 -25.72 8.02
C PHE A 16 -0.25 -26.84 7.56
N ARG A 17 0.90 -27.09 8.24
CA ARG A 17 1.81 -28.19 7.92
C ARG A 17 1.25 -29.58 8.27
N GLU A 18 0.20 -29.68 9.09
CA GLU A 18 -0.54 -30.91 9.34
C GLU A 18 -1.96 -30.86 8.78
N VAL A 19 -2.13 -30.55 7.52
CA VAL A 19 -3.37 -30.83 6.80
C VAL A 19 -3.40 -32.30 6.48
N LEU A 20 -3.95 -33.10 7.38
CA LEU A 20 -4.25 -34.50 7.12
C LEU A 20 -5.50 -34.58 6.24
N ALA A 21 -5.32 -34.55 4.92
CA ALA A 21 -6.36 -34.95 3.99
C ALA A 21 -6.63 -36.45 4.22
N GLU A 22 -7.76 -36.78 4.83
CA GLU A 22 -8.19 -38.16 4.87
C GLU A 22 -8.60 -38.64 3.46
N PRO A 23 -8.34 -39.89 3.08
CA PRO A 23 -8.37 -40.36 1.69
C PRO A 23 -9.78 -40.50 1.07
N GLU A 24 -10.85 -40.08 1.72
CA GLU A 24 -12.23 -40.12 1.19
C GLU A 24 -12.72 -38.71 0.82
N GLY A 25 -12.29 -38.19 -0.34
CA GLY A 25 -12.79 -36.91 -0.84
C GLY A 25 -12.00 -36.35 -2.01
N ALA A 26 -12.52 -35.27 -2.60
CA ALA A 26 -11.83 -34.51 -3.63
C ALA A 26 -10.58 -33.84 -3.03
N PRO A 27 -9.54 -33.58 -3.84
CA PRO A 27 -8.29 -33.00 -3.35
C PRO A 27 -8.53 -31.60 -2.76
N VAL A 28 -8.09 -31.42 -1.52
CA VAL A 28 -8.07 -30.14 -0.81
C VAL A 28 -6.87 -29.30 -1.28
N ARG A 29 -7.08 -28.01 -1.54
CA ARG A 29 -6.01 -27.11 -2.00
C ARG A 29 -6.10 -25.77 -1.27
N ALA A 30 -4.98 -25.25 -0.80
CA ALA A 30 -4.88 -23.87 -0.36
C ALA A 30 -4.62 -22.94 -1.55
N GLY A 31 -5.15 -21.73 -1.54
CA GLY A 31 -4.98 -20.76 -2.60
C GLY A 31 -5.82 -19.51 -2.37
N THR A 32 -5.80 -18.60 -3.33
CA THR A 32 -6.65 -17.40 -3.32
C THR A 32 -7.84 -17.61 -4.24
N TYR A 33 -9.04 -17.49 -3.69
CA TYR A 33 -10.29 -17.75 -4.40
C TYR A 33 -11.26 -16.56 -4.26
N ALA A 34 -12.12 -16.35 -5.25
CA ALA A 34 -13.07 -15.24 -5.27
C ALA A 34 -14.42 -15.65 -5.85
N PRO A 35 -15.56 -15.27 -5.23
CA PRO A 35 -16.90 -15.52 -5.76
C PRO A 35 -17.19 -14.81 -7.07
N GLN A 36 -16.65 -13.62 -7.30
CA GLN A 36 -16.94 -12.82 -8.50
C GLN A 36 -15.71 -12.21 -9.19
N GLY A 37 -14.52 -12.31 -8.60
CA GLY A 37 -13.31 -11.69 -9.16
C GLY A 37 -13.32 -10.15 -9.12
N THR A 38 -14.07 -9.53 -8.20
CA THR A 38 -14.13 -8.09 -7.96
C THR A 38 -13.18 -7.69 -6.81
N SER A 39 -12.94 -6.40 -6.64
CA SER A 39 -12.09 -5.86 -5.57
C SER A 39 -12.81 -5.63 -4.23
N SER A 40 -14.10 -5.94 -4.11
CA SER A 40 -14.83 -5.74 -2.85
C SER A 40 -14.53 -6.84 -1.83
N LEU A 41 -14.54 -6.50 -0.53
CA LEU A 41 -14.33 -7.43 0.59
C LEU A 41 -15.27 -8.63 0.58
N ASP A 42 -16.50 -8.45 0.09
CA ASP A 42 -17.52 -9.51 0.11
C ASP A 42 -17.49 -10.40 -1.13
N THR A 43 -16.86 -9.98 -2.20
CA THR A 43 -16.85 -10.71 -3.49
C THR A 43 -15.47 -10.88 -4.09
N GLY A 44 -14.46 -10.23 -3.51
CA GLY A 44 -13.08 -10.26 -3.94
C GLY A 44 -12.31 -11.53 -3.55
N PRO A 45 -11.05 -11.62 -3.96
CA PRO A 45 -10.21 -12.76 -3.63
C PRO A 45 -9.84 -12.77 -2.14
N LEU A 46 -9.93 -13.94 -1.52
CA LEU A 46 -9.45 -14.21 -0.17
C LEU A 46 -8.51 -15.42 -0.16
N PRO A 47 -7.51 -15.45 0.72
CA PRO A 47 -6.80 -16.69 1.05
C PRO A 47 -7.83 -17.72 1.56
N ALA A 48 -7.84 -18.90 0.98
CA ALA A 48 -8.86 -19.88 1.32
C ALA A 48 -8.38 -21.33 1.12
N ILE A 49 -9.03 -22.24 1.81
CA ILE A 49 -8.89 -23.67 1.60
C ILE A 49 -10.04 -24.13 0.72
N LEU A 50 -9.71 -24.60 -0.48
CA LEU A 50 -10.66 -25.20 -1.42
C LEU A 50 -11.01 -26.61 -0.94
N THR A 51 -12.30 -26.84 -0.73
CA THR A 51 -12.86 -28.11 -0.22
C THR A 51 -14.02 -28.56 -1.08
N PRO A 52 -13.77 -29.05 -2.32
CA PRO A 52 -14.86 -29.54 -3.19
C PRO A 52 -15.60 -30.69 -2.51
N PRO A 53 -16.95 -30.65 -2.37
CA PRO A 53 -17.71 -31.66 -1.65
C PRO A 53 -17.77 -33.01 -2.40
N PRO A 54 -17.68 -34.16 -1.68
CA PRO A 54 -17.46 -34.24 -0.24
C PRO A 54 -15.97 -34.08 0.11
N ALA A 55 -15.68 -33.19 1.07
CA ALA A 55 -14.32 -33.00 1.56
C ALA A 55 -14.30 -32.69 3.06
N GLN A 56 -13.20 -33.02 3.72
CA GLN A 56 -12.96 -32.63 5.09
C GLN A 56 -11.48 -32.30 5.33
N VAL A 57 -11.23 -31.33 6.20
CA VAL A 57 -9.90 -30.87 6.59
C VAL A 57 -9.88 -30.72 8.10
N ARG A 58 -8.91 -31.33 8.76
CA ARG A 58 -8.69 -31.15 10.20
C ARG A 58 -7.62 -30.07 10.40
N LEU A 59 -7.96 -29.08 11.22
CA LEU A 59 -7.06 -28.01 11.62
C LEU A 59 -6.79 -28.13 13.12
N ARG A 60 -5.55 -27.82 13.52
CA ARG A 60 -5.14 -27.71 14.91
C ARG A 60 -4.75 -26.27 15.19
N THR A 61 -5.37 -25.65 16.18
CA THR A 61 -5.14 -24.25 16.56
C THR A 61 -4.30 -24.13 17.83
N GLY A 62 -3.97 -25.24 18.49
CA GLY A 62 -3.58 -25.19 19.89
C GLY A 62 -4.78 -24.85 20.78
N ARG A 63 -4.53 -24.63 22.07
CA ARG A 63 -5.60 -24.35 23.04
C ARG A 63 -6.07 -22.91 22.88
N LEU A 64 -7.27 -22.73 22.36
CA LEU A 64 -7.97 -21.44 22.36
C LEU A 64 -8.55 -21.20 23.74
N ASP A 65 -8.46 -20.01 24.27
CA ASP A 65 -9.10 -19.63 25.51
C ASP A 65 -10.47 -18.97 25.27
N ALA A 66 -11.18 -18.61 26.32
CA ALA A 66 -12.52 -18.05 26.22
C ALA A 66 -12.55 -16.62 25.60
N SER A 67 -11.39 -15.97 25.43
CA SER A 67 -11.28 -14.67 24.78
C SER A 67 -11.05 -14.79 23.27
N CYS A 68 -10.84 -16.01 22.76
CA CYS A 68 -10.60 -16.27 21.35
C CYS A 68 -11.87 -16.70 20.63
N HIS A 69 -12.01 -16.21 19.40
CA HIS A 69 -12.99 -16.73 18.44
C HIS A 69 -12.34 -16.89 17.07
N LEU A 70 -12.97 -17.68 16.21
CA LEU A 70 -12.56 -17.84 14.82
C LEU A 70 -13.42 -16.92 13.96
N GLU A 71 -12.77 -16.11 13.15
CA GLU A 71 -13.41 -15.42 12.03
C GLU A 71 -13.10 -16.18 10.74
N LEU A 72 -14.11 -16.33 9.92
CA LEU A 72 -13.96 -17.04 8.66
C LEU A 72 -15.01 -16.61 7.64
N ALA A 73 -14.71 -16.85 6.38
CA ALA A 73 -15.58 -16.62 5.25
C ALA A 73 -15.90 -17.96 4.56
N LEU A 74 -17.16 -18.18 4.23
CA LEU A 74 -17.65 -19.36 3.52
C LEU A 74 -18.14 -18.96 2.14
N GLY A 75 -17.85 -19.73 1.12
CA GLY A 75 -18.34 -19.40 -0.22
C GLY A 75 -17.84 -20.37 -1.28
N PHE A 76 -17.94 -19.92 -2.52
CA PHE A 76 -17.51 -20.69 -3.67
C PHE A 76 -16.59 -19.84 -4.55
N ASN A 77 -15.66 -20.50 -5.23
CA ASN A 77 -14.94 -19.84 -6.31
C ASN A 77 -15.91 -19.55 -7.48
N ARG A 78 -15.55 -18.58 -8.29
CA ARG A 78 -16.33 -18.10 -9.44
C ARG A 78 -16.80 -19.21 -10.38
N SER A 79 -15.96 -20.22 -10.61
CA SER A 79 -16.26 -21.41 -11.43
C SER A 79 -17.55 -22.12 -11.01
N ALA A 80 -17.90 -22.11 -9.72
CA ALA A 80 -19.12 -22.75 -9.22
C ALA A 80 -20.42 -22.04 -9.68
N TYR A 81 -20.33 -20.82 -10.19
CA TYR A 81 -21.48 -20.04 -10.67
C TYR A 81 -21.56 -19.95 -12.20
N GLU A 82 -20.53 -20.39 -12.92
CA GLU A 82 -20.44 -20.29 -14.38
C GLU A 82 -20.76 -21.59 -15.13
N GLY A 83 -20.79 -22.73 -14.39
CA GLY A 83 -21.10 -24.05 -14.96
C GLY A 83 -22.60 -24.32 -15.17
N GLU A 84 -22.93 -25.52 -15.62
CA GLU A 84 -24.31 -26.00 -15.77
C GLU A 84 -24.86 -26.62 -14.46
N ASP A 85 -23.96 -27.01 -13.57
CA ASP A 85 -24.28 -27.62 -12.28
C ASP A 85 -24.86 -26.61 -11.31
N SER A 86 -25.79 -27.06 -10.48
CA SER A 86 -26.40 -26.26 -9.43
C SER A 86 -26.83 -27.11 -8.25
N GLY A 87 -26.90 -26.50 -7.07
CA GLY A 87 -27.31 -27.24 -5.88
C GLY A 87 -27.06 -26.47 -4.59
N ILE A 88 -26.94 -27.19 -3.50
CA ILE A 88 -26.67 -26.68 -2.17
C ILE A 88 -25.53 -27.47 -1.54
N VAL A 89 -24.56 -26.75 -0.98
CA VAL A 89 -23.47 -27.32 -0.16
C VAL A 89 -23.67 -26.92 1.29
N ARG A 90 -23.56 -27.88 2.19
CA ARG A 90 -23.43 -27.66 3.61
C ARG A 90 -21.96 -27.53 3.98
N PHE A 91 -21.62 -26.42 4.62
CA PHE A 91 -20.33 -26.15 5.28
C PHE A 91 -20.50 -26.42 6.76
N THR A 92 -19.65 -27.23 7.34
CA THR A 92 -19.68 -27.57 8.77
C THR A 92 -18.32 -27.33 9.40
N LEU A 93 -18.34 -26.65 10.54
CA LEU A 93 -17.20 -26.49 11.45
C LEU A 93 -17.48 -27.36 12.66
N GLU A 94 -16.73 -28.42 12.84
CA GLU A 94 -16.95 -29.43 13.88
C GLU A 94 -15.76 -29.39 14.85
N PRO A 95 -15.92 -28.84 16.07
CA PRO A 95 -14.88 -28.80 17.09
C PRO A 95 -14.66 -30.20 17.68
N ASP A 96 -13.48 -30.46 18.25
CA ASP A 96 -13.23 -31.68 19.02
C ASP A 96 -14.04 -31.69 20.36
N ARG A 97 -14.56 -30.53 20.78
CA ARG A 97 -15.45 -30.36 21.95
C ARG A 97 -16.45 -29.24 21.69
N GLY A 98 -17.71 -29.52 21.85
CA GLY A 98 -18.82 -28.58 21.68
C GLY A 98 -19.70 -28.89 20.49
N ASP A 99 -20.61 -27.97 20.18
CA ASP A 99 -21.56 -28.12 19.09
C ASP A 99 -21.01 -27.65 17.75
N PRO A 100 -21.28 -28.37 16.66
CA PRO A 100 -20.85 -27.94 15.31
C PRO A 100 -21.64 -26.71 14.84
N LEU A 101 -21.00 -25.87 14.03
CA LEU A 101 -21.65 -24.79 13.31
C LEU A 101 -21.81 -25.19 11.85
N SER A 102 -23.00 -24.99 11.26
CA SER A 102 -23.28 -25.37 9.89
C SER A 102 -24.01 -24.28 9.12
N PHE A 103 -23.66 -24.16 7.82
CA PHE A 103 -24.26 -23.24 6.87
C PHE A 103 -24.61 -23.98 5.58
N GLU A 104 -25.71 -23.59 4.94
CA GLU A 104 -26.12 -24.13 3.65
C GLU A 104 -26.11 -23.01 2.60
N LEU A 105 -25.25 -23.13 1.60
CA LEU A 105 -25.09 -22.12 0.57
C LEU A 105 -25.42 -22.68 -0.81
N PRO A 106 -26.20 -21.95 -1.65
CA PRO A 106 -26.52 -22.35 -3.00
C PRO A 106 -25.36 -22.05 -3.95
N TYR A 107 -25.20 -22.87 -4.99
CA TYR A 107 -24.28 -22.64 -6.10
C TYR A 107 -24.97 -22.88 -7.44
N GLY A 108 -24.34 -22.43 -8.51
CA GLY A 108 -24.83 -22.59 -9.88
C GLY A 108 -25.23 -21.27 -10.55
N PRO A 109 -25.49 -21.29 -11.86
CA PRO A 109 -25.76 -20.09 -12.66
C PRO A 109 -27.04 -19.36 -12.25
N GLY A 110 -27.98 -20.05 -11.60
CA GLY A 110 -29.25 -19.48 -11.11
C GLY A 110 -29.12 -18.65 -9.83
N VAL A 111 -27.96 -18.67 -9.14
CA VAL A 111 -27.75 -17.84 -7.94
C VAL A 111 -27.64 -16.37 -8.34
N PRO A 112 -28.47 -15.46 -7.78
CA PRO A 112 -28.38 -14.03 -8.08
C PRO A 112 -26.99 -13.46 -7.83
N ARG A 113 -26.53 -12.54 -8.68
CA ARG A 113 -25.17 -12.02 -8.58
C ARG A 113 -24.86 -11.36 -7.24
N GLN A 114 -25.82 -10.71 -6.62
CA GLN A 114 -25.72 -10.12 -5.28
C GLN A 114 -25.52 -11.11 -4.14
N GLU A 115 -25.90 -12.39 -4.39
CA GLU A 115 -25.75 -13.48 -3.42
C GLU A 115 -24.45 -14.29 -3.63
N ARG A 116 -23.70 -13.99 -4.68
CA ARG A 116 -22.39 -14.61 -4.95
C ARG A 116 -21.30 -13.89 -4.20
N ALA A 117 -21.35 -13.98 -2.86
CA ALA A 117 -20.45 -13.30 -1.95
C ALA A 117 -19.92 -14.27 -0.89
N TRP A 118 -18.87 -13.85 -0.19
CA TRP A 118 -18.40 -14.55 1.00
C TRP A 118 -19.41 -14.39 2.14
N THR A 119 -19.84 -15.50 2.71
CA THR A 119 -20.62 -15.50 3.96
C THR A 119 -19.64 -15.47 5.12
N ARG A 120 -19.46 -14.30 5.73
CA ARG A 120 -18.59 -14.13 6.89
C ARG A 120 -19.30 -14.56 8.15
N THR A 121 -18.59 -15.21 9.04
CA THR A 121 -19.11 -15.66 10.33
C THR A 121 -18.02 -15.67 11.38
N THR A 122 -18.46 -15.51 12.62
CA THR A 122 -17.62 -15.62 13.81
C THR A 122 -18.05 -16.85 14.60
N TRP A 123 -17.10 -17.63 15.05
CA TRP A 123 -17.36 -18.85 15.79
C TRP A 123 -16.42 -19.00 17.00
N SER A 124 -17.00 -19.27 18.17
CA SER A 124 -16.24 -19.50 19.39
C SER A 124 -16.22 -20.99 19.71
N PRO A 125 -15.18 -21.72 19.34
CA PRO A 125 -15.12 -23.18 19.53
C PRO A 125 -14.86 -23.58 20.99
N GLY A 126 -14.88 -22.65 21.94
CA GLY A 126 -14.64 -22.91 23.36
C GLY A 126 -13.19 -23.35 23.63
N SER A 127 -13.05 -24.46 24.39
CA SER A 127 -11.71 -24.99 24.74
C SER A 127 -11.19 -26.03 23.76
N SER A 128 -11.65 -26.02 22.51
CA SER A 128 -11.20 -26.95 21.48
C SER A 128 -9.77 -26.67 21.05
N GLU A 129 -9.01 -27.72 20.81
CA GLU A 129 -7.62 -27.64 20.33
C GLU A 129 -7.53 -27.99 18.83
N SER A 130 -8.60 -28.55 18.28
CA SER A 130 -8.73 -28.85 16.87
C SER A 130 -10.18 -28.83 16.41
N PHE A 131 -10.38 -28.63 15.11
CA PHE A 131 -11.70 -28.71 14.49
C PHE A 131 -11.58 -29.26 13.06
N VAL A 132 -12.71 -29.80 12.58
CA VAL A 132 -12.82 -30.31 11.21
C VAL A 132 -13.68 -29.35 10.41
N LEU A 133 -13.15 -28.88 9.29
CA LEU A 133 -13.91 -28.20 8.25
C LEU A 133 -14.45 -29.27 7.29
N ARG A 134 -15.75 -29.28 7.06
CA ARG A 134 -16.39 -30.27 6.18
C ARG A 134 -17.28 -29.59 5.17
N THR A 135 -17.25 -30.06 3.93
CA THR A 135 -18.21 -29.69 2.89
C THR A 135 -18.95 -30.92 2.39
N GLU A 136 -20.26 -30.83 2.30
CA GLU A 136 -21.13 -31.87 1.83
C GLU A 136 -22.17 -31.30 0.85
N ARG A 137 -22.29 -31.89 -0.35
CA ARG A 137 -23.39 -31.54 -1.24
C ARG A 137 -24.66 -32.23 -0.77
N ILE A 138 -25.65 -31.45 -0.35
CA ILE A 138 -26.93 -31.95 0.16
C ILE A 138 -28.04 -31.96 -0.89
N ALA A 139 -27.86 -31.21 -1.99
CA ALA A 139 -28.78 -31.19 -3.11
C ALA A 139 -28.05 -30.79 -4.41
N GLY A 140 -28.59 -31.21 -5.56
CA GLY A 140 -28.11 -30.80 -6.87
C GLY A 140 -27.06 -31.73 -7.50
N SER A 141 -26.29 -31.21 -8.46
CA SER A 141 -25.31 -31.94 -9.29
C SER A 141 -23.92 -31.30 -9.27
N GLY A 142 -22.92 -32.01 -9.75
CA GLY A 142 -21.55 -31.52 -9.89
C GLY A 142 -20.72 -31.49 -8.59
N THR A 143 -19.52 -30.92 -8.70
CA THR A 143 -18.58 -30.78 -7.58
C THR A 143 -18.10 -29.33 -7.55
N PRO A 144 -18.86 -28.40 -6.91
CA PRO A 144 -18.51 -26.99 -6.88
C PRO A 144 -17.23 -26.75 -6.10
N GLU A 145 -16.47 -25.74 -6.47
CA GLU A 145 -15.32 -25.27 -5.74
C GLU A 145 -15.75 -24.51 -4.47
N ALA A 146 -16.09 -25.24 -3.42
CA ALA A 146 -16.43 -24.70 -2.11
C ALA A 146 -15.16 -24.33 -1.35
N CYS A 147 -15.20 -23.20 -0.62
CA CYS A 147 -14.03 -22.63 0.03
C CYS A 147 -14.33 -22.20 1.47
N PHE A 148 -13.37 -22.46 2.35
CA PHE A 148 -13.25 -21.80 3.66
C PHE A 148 -12.14 -20.73 3.54
N GLY A 149 -12.53 -19.45 3.59
CA GLY A 149 -11.65 -18.30 3.43
C GLY A 149 -11.38 -17.56 4.72
N SER A 150 -10.29 -16.81 4.78
CA SER A 150 -9.88 -15.94 5.90
C SER A 150 -10.08 -16.61 7.26
N LEU A 151 -9.47 -17.77 7.47
CA LEU A 151 -9.52 -18.48 8.74
C LEU A 151 -8.58 -17.79 9.73
N GLU A 152 -9.14 -17.03 10.67
CA GLU A 152 -8.38 -16.19 11.59
C GLU A 152 -8.77 -16.50 13.04
N VAL A 153 -7.78 -16.61 13.93
CA VAL A 153 -7.98 -16.67 15.37
C VAL A 153 -7.93 -15.25 15.90
N VAL A 154 -9.05 -14.77 16.39
CA VAL A 154 -9.19 -13.42 16.93
C VAL A 154 -9.23 -13.49 18.45
N THR A 155 -8.34 -12.76 19.10
CA THR A 155 -8.32 -12.62 20.57
C THR A 155 -8.83 -11.24 20.97
N GLU A 156 -9.90 -11.20 21.76
CA GLU A 156 -10.42 -9.95 22.29
C GLU A 156 -9.65 -9.53 23.54
N THR A 157 -8.94 -8.41 23.46
CA THR A 157 -8.33 -7.75 24.60
C THR A 157 -9.04 -6.43 24.87
N ARG A 158 -9.54 -6.23 26.07
CA ARG A 158 -10.23 -4.98 26.46
C ARG A 158 -9.26 -4.02 27.10
N ARG A 159 -9.02 -2.89 26.45
CA ARG A 159 -8.20 -1.79 26.98
C ARG A 159 -9.05 -0.52 27.16
N PRO A 160 -8.81 0.28 28.21
CA PRO A 160 -9.44 1.58 28.34
C PRO A 160 -8.91 2.52 27.24
N ARG A 161 -9.80 3.26 26.60
CA ARG A 161 -9.38 4.37 25.71
C ARG A 161 -8.86 5.53 26.55
N GLU A 162 -7.82 6.17 26.08
CA GLU A 162 -7.19 7.32 26.68
C GLU A 162 -7.39 8.57 25.86
N ARG A 163 -7.28 9.74 26.48
CA ARG A 163 -7.27 11.03 25.77
C ARG A 163 -5.87 11.37 25.34
N ALA A 164 -5.75 12.15 24.27
CA ALA A 164 -4.46 12.65 23.83
C ALA A 164 -3.83 13.60 24.86
N THR A 165 -2.52 13.46 25.05
CA THR A 165 -1.66 14.35 25.82
C THR A 165 -0.50 14.85 24.94
N PRO A 166 0.29 15.84 25.37
CA PRO A 166 1.45 16.26 24.59
C PRO A 166 2.49 15.14 24.38
N GLU A 167 2.62 14.21 25.34
CA GLU A 167 3.54 13.06 25.28
C GLU A 167 2.96 11.88 24.49
N ALA A 168 1.63 11.83 24.36
CA ALA A 168 0.90 10.83 23.60
C ALA A 168 -0.22 11.53 22.79
N PRO A 169 0.15 12.28 21.73
CA PRO A 169 -0.77 13.09 20.95
C PRO A 169 -1.69 12.24 20.06
N ASN A 170 -2.72 12.88 19.52
CA ASN A 170 -3.36 12.40 18.30
C ASN A 170 -2.37 12.45 17.14
N ILE A 171 -2.53 11.60 16.17
CA ILE A 171 -1.65 11.54 15.01
C ILE A 171 -2.51 11.58 13.74
N VAL A 172 -2.16 12.46 12.81
CA VAL A 172 -2.71 12.51 11.46
C VAL A 172 -1.56 12.32 10.47
N VAL A 173 -1.65 11.29 9.66
CA VAL A 173 -0.74 11.08 8.52
C VAL A 173 -1.55 11.27 7.25
N LEU A 174 -1.23 12.31 6.49
CA LEU A 174 -1.79 12.58 5.17
C LEU A 174 -0.77 12.19 4.12
N VAL A 175 -1.07 11.15 3.37
CA VAL A 175 -0.33 10.72 2.17
C VAL A 175 -1.11 11.19 0.95
N VAL A 176 -0.51 12.05 0.15
CA VAL A 176 -1.11 12.56 -1.08
C VAL A 176 -0.46 11.84 -2.25
N ASP A 177 -1.23 11.02 -2.94
CA ASP A 177 -0.78 10.23 -4.07
C ASP A 177 -0.20 11.12 -5.18
N THR A 178 0.96 10.76 -5.71
CA THR A 178 1.70 11.48 -6.75
C THR A 178 2.18 12.90 -6.38
N LEU A 179 2.15 13.34 -5.12
CA LEU A 179 2.49 14.71 -4.78
C LEU A 179 3.99 14.99 -4.88
N ARG A 180 4.37 15.79 -5.86
CA ARG A 180 5.72 16.32 -6.04
C ARG A 180 6.06 17.36 -4.98
N TYR A 181 7.25 17.28 -4.39
CA TYR A 181 7.73 18.26 -3.42
C TYR A 181 7.79 19.69 -3.99
N ASP A 182 8.19 19.85 -5.27
CA ASP A 182 8.38 21.14 -5.93
C ASP A 182 7.07 21.90 -6.23
N ARG A 183 5.93 21.31 -5.92
CA ARG A 183 4.61 21.97 -6.04
C ARG A 183 4.19 22.71 -4.77
N LEU A 184 4.88 22.52 -3.65
CA LEU A 184 4.56 23.15 -2.38
C LEU A 184 5.32 24.47 -2.19
N GLY A 185 4.64 25.48 -1.58
CA GLY A 185 5.24 26.77 -1.30
C GLY A 185 6.42 26.69 -0.33
N CYS A 186 6.37 25.82 0.67
CA CYS A 186 7.47 25.59 1.61
C CYS A 186 8.75 25.04 0.95
N TYR A 187 8.67 24.45 -0.24
CA TYR A 187 9.80 24.07 -1.08
C TYR A 187 10.14 25.10 -2.16
N GLY A 188 9.45 26.24 -2.20
CA GLY A 188 9.78 27.36 -3.09
C GLY A 188 8.82 27.59 -4.26
N ASN A 189 7.72 26.85 -4.37
CA ASN A 189 6.72 27.10 -5.40
C ASN A 189 6.01 28.45 -5.15
N PRO A 190 6.04 29.38 -6.12
CA PRO A 190 5.49 30.73 -5.90
C PRO A 190 3.97 30.82 -6.12
N ARG A 191 3.31 29.76 -6.56
CA ARG A 191 1.90 29.78 -6.97
C ARG A 191 0.89 29.88 -5.82
N GLY A 192 1.33 29.63 -4.57
CA GLY A 192 0.46 29.69 -3.39
C GLY A 192 -0.61 28.59 -3.38
N LEU A 193 -0.23 27.38 -3.77
CA LEU A 193 -1.12 26.22 -3.84
C LEU A 193 -1.41 25.62 -2.45
N THR A 194 -0.45 25.71 -1.51
CA THR A 194 -0.42 24.92 -0.28
C THR A 194 -0.24 25.74 1.00
N PRO A 195 -1.04 26.81 1.23
CA PRO A 195 -0.85 27.68 2.39
C PRO A 195 -0.98 26.93 3.74
N THR A 196 -1.79 25.88 3.81
CA THR A 196 -1.97 25.08 5.02
C THR A 196 -0.75 24.21 5.31
N ILE A 197 -0.26 23.48 4.31
CA ILE A 197 0.97 22.67 4.42
C ILE A 197 2.17 23.57 4.70
N ASP A 198 2.27 24.74 4.05
CA ASP A 198 3.34 25.71 4.28
C ASP A 198 3.33 26.24 5.73
N SER A 199 2.15 26.44 6.31
CA SER A 199 1.99 26.81 7.72
C SER A 199 2.44 25.69 8.66
N LEU A 200 2.16 24.43 8.34
CA LEU A 200 2.67 23.29 9.12
C LEU A 200 4.19 23.23 9.03
N ALA A 201 4.77 23.36 7.83
CA ALA A 201 6.22 23.38 7.62
C ALA A 201 6.92 24.51 8.39
N ALA A 202 6.27 25.68 8.51
CA ALA A 202 6.81 26.81 9.29
C ALA A 202 6.78 26.57 10.81
N ARG A 203 5.87 25.73 11.32
CA ARG A 203 5.70 25.40 12.73
C ARG A 203 6.29 24.04 13.11
N GLY A 204 6.98 23.37 12.21
CA GLY A 204 7.48 22.03 12.40
C GLY A 204 8.83 21.81 11.74
N VAL A 205 9.04 20.58 11.28
CA VAL A 205 10.23 20.15 10.55
C VAL A 205 9.87 19.94 9.08
N LEU A 206 10.67 20.52 8.20
CA LEU A 206 10.64 20.29 6.75
C LEU A 206 11.89 19.53 6.32
N TYR A 207 11.73 18.37 5.71
CA TYR A 207 12.81 17.59 5.12
C TYR A 207 12.95 17.98 3.65
N GLN A 208 14.08 18.62 3.29
CA GLN A 208 14.29 19.19 1.96
C GLN A 208 14.64 18.11 0.90
N GLU A 209 15.23 17.00 1.34
CA GLU A 209 15.69 15.88 0.53
C GLU A 209 15.02 14.58 0.97
N ALA A 210 13.67 14.53 0.86
CA ALA A 210 12.90 13.34 1.17
C ALA A 210 12.59 12.52 -0.09
N TYR A 211 12.72 11.21 0.02
CA TYR A 211 12.54 10.28 -1.10
C TYR A 211 11.63 9.13 -0.75
N SER A 212 10.87 8.70 -1.75
CA SER A 212 10.15 7.42 -1.72
C SER A 212 11.06 6.26 -2.12
N THR A 213 10.74 5.07 -1.64
CA THR A 213 11.46 3.82 -1.97
C THR A 213 11.07 3.23 -3.32
N ALA A 214 9.99 3.73 -3.91
CA ALA A 214 9.48 3.33 -5.22
C ALA A 214 8.71 4.49 -5.89
N PRO A 215 8.68 4.56 -7.22
CA PRO A 215 7.97 5.61 -7.96
C PRO A 215 6.50 5.26 -8.23
N TRP A 216 5.86 4.43 -7.39
CA TRP A 216 4.46 4.02 -7.52
C TRP A 216 3.88 3.49 -6.20
N THR A 217 2.56 3.43 -6.11
CA THR A 217 1.79 3.35 -4.87
C THR A 217 2.06 2.14 -4.00
N TRP A 218 1.87 0.91 -4.48
CA TRP A 218 1.93 -0.29 -3.63
C TRP A 218 3.22 -0.42 -2.82
N PRO A 219 4.41 -0.44 -3.46
CA PRO A 219 5.64 -0.64 -2.71
C PRO A 219 5.97 0.55 -1.80
N SER A 220 5.67 1.78 -2.24
CA SER A 220 5.97 2.94 -1.42
C SER A 220 5.04 3.03 -0.19
N THR A 221 3.74 2.78 -0.34
CA THR A 221 2.80 2.74 0.79
C THR A 221 3.13 1.60 1.75
N ALA A 222 3.51 0.41 1.24
CA ALA A 222 4.00 -0.68 2.08
C ALA A 222 5.24 -0.25 2.89
N SER A 223 6.18 0.48 2.26
CA SER A 223 7.35 1.02 2.96
C SER A 223 6.98 2.03 4.06
N ILE A 224 6.02 2.93 3.81
CA ILE A 224 5.52 3.88 4.82
C ILE A 224 4.95 3.14 6.05
N LEU A 225 4.16 2.09 5.82
CA LEU A 225 3.47 1.36 6.89
C LEU A 225 4.36 0.38 7.64
N THR A 226 5.38 -0.20 6.99
CA THR A 226 6.22 -1.27 7.58
C THR A 226 7.63 -0.83 7.97
N GLY A 227 8.08 0.36 7.55
CA GLY A 227 9.46 0.80 7.75
C GLY A 227 10.49 0.07 6.86
N LEU A 228 10.06 -0.86 6.01
CA LEU A 228 10.91 -1.69 5.18
C LEU A 228 11.03 -1.16 3.75
N THR A 229 12.06 -1.59 3.04
CA THR A 229 12.21 -1.34 1.60
C THR A 229 11.40 -2.36 0.77
N PRO A 230 11.09 -2.08 -0.51
CA PRO A 230 10.42 -3.06 -1.38
C PRO A 230 11.13 -4.41 -1.47
N ALA A 231 12.46 -4.43 -1.41
CA ALA A 231 13.23 -5.66 -1.37
C ALA A 231 12.95 -6.50 -0.11
N GLU A 232 12.68 -5.85 1.03
CA GLU A 232 12.45 -6.49 2.33
C GLU A 232 10.98 -6.90 2.53
N HIS A 233 10.00 -6.02 2.26
CA HIS A 233 8.59 -6.36 2.47
C HIS A 233 7.95 -7.15 1.32
N GLY A 234 8.58 -7.23 0.15
CA GLY A 234 8.14 -8.08 -0.95
C GLY A 234 6.99 -7.55 -1.82
N VAL A 235 6.40 -6.41 -1.49
CA VAL A 235 5.38 -5.76 -2.33
C VAL A 235 6.11 -5.02 -3.46
N VAL A 236 6.22 -5.65 -4.63
CA VAL A 236 7.10 -5.15 -5.72
C VAL A 236 6.46 -5.16 -7.10
N SER A 237 5.32 -5.81 -7.29
CA SER A 237 4.69 -5.95 -8.61
C SER A 237 3.20 -6.21 -8.50
N HIS A 238 2.48 -6.20 -9.63
CA HIS A 238 1.06 -6.56 -9.68
C HIS A 238 0.79 -8.01 -9.23
N GLN A 239 1.77 -8.90 -9.34
CA GLN A 239 1.69 -10.28 -8.88
C GLN A 239 2.08 -10.40 -7.38
N ALA A 240 2.98 -9.54 -6.91
CA ALA A 240 3.43 -9.49 -5.52
C ALA A 240 2.99 -8.15 -4.90
N CYS A 241 1.70 -8.03 -4.57
CA CYS A 241 1.05 -6.80 -4.14
C CYS A 241 0.32 -6.93 -2.78
N TYR A 242 0.50 -8.06 -2.08
CA TYR A 242 -0.05 -8.28 -0.75
C TYR A 242 0.96 -7.88 0.32
N LEU A 243 0.50 -7.17 1.32
CA LEU A 243 1.29 -6.91 2.53
C LEU A 243 1.23 -8.15 3.41
N ALA A 244 2.38 -8.75 3.71
CA ALA A 244 2.43 -9.98 4.47
C ALA A 244 2.02 -9.77 5.93
N ASP A 245 1.12 -10.60 6.47
CA ASP A 245 0.65 -10.52 7.86
C ASP A 245 1.75 -10.78 8.89
N ALA A 246 2.85 -11.38 8.48
CA ALA A 246 4.03 -11.58 9.33
C ALA A 246 4.84 -10.30 9.60
N LEU A 247 4.52 -9.20 8.89
CA LEU A 247 5.14 -7.90 9.10
C LEU A 247 4.26 -7.05 10.00
N ASP A 248 4.83 -6.59 11.10
CA ASP A 248 4.17 -5.56 11.90
C ASP A 248 4.06 -4.23 11.12
N THR A 249 2.93 -3.58 11.22
CA THR A 249 2.66 -2.28 10.62
C THR A 249 2.65 -1.17 11.68
N LEU A 250 2.85 0.07 11.25
CA LEU A 250 2.74 1.24 12.12
C LEU A 250 1.37 1.32 12.82
N PRO A 251 0.22 1.09 12.13
CA PRO A 251 -1.08 1.06 12.80
C PRO A 251 -1.17 0.00 13.90
N GLU A 252 -0.64 -1.22 13.67
CA GLU A 252 -0.64 -2.28 14.70
C GLU A 252 0.20 -1.90 15.92
N ALA A 253 1.39 -1.32 15.71
CA ALA A 253 2.24 -0.87 16.79
C ALA A 253 1.55 0.24 17.61
N LEU A 254 0.93 1.21 16.96
CA LEU A 254 0.18 2.29 17.62
C LEU A 254 -1.09 1.77 18.32
N GLN A 255 -1.80 0.82 17.72
CA GLN A 255 -2.94 0.16 18.35
C GLN A 255 -2.50 -0.53 19.65
N ARG A 256 -1.41 -1.29 19.62
CA ARG A 256 -0.81 -1.90 20.82
C ARG A 256 -0.39 -0.84 21.85
N GLY A 257 0.04 0.34 21.39
CA GLY A 257 0.34 1.52 22.20
C GLY A 257 -0.89 2.28 22.75
N GLY A 258 -2.11 1.84 22.40
CA GLY A 258 -3.38 2.38 22.93
C GLY A 258 -3.97 3.53 22.10
N TRP A 259 -3.56 3.73 20.85
CA TRP A 259 -4.25 4.60 19.89
C TRP A 259 -5.45 3.86 19.26
N THR A 260 -6.56 4.58 19.09
CA THR A 260 -7.66 4.11 18.23
C THR A 260 -7.26 4.42 16.79
N THR A 261 -7.22 3.42 15.93
CA THR A 261 -6.64 3.54 14.59
C THR A 261 -7.71 3.56 13.50
N ALA A 262 -7.59 4.50 12.56
CA ALA A 262 -8.42 4.51 11.37
C ALA A 262 -7.61 4.85 10.12
N GLY A 263 -7.94 4.16 9.03
CA GLY A 263 -7.38 4.38 7.70
C GLY A 263 -8.48 4.62 6.67
N PHE A 264 -8.31 5.67 5.86
CA PHE A 264 -9.21 6.00 4.75
C PHE A 264 -8.35 6.21 3.50
N SER A 265 -8.49 5.33 2.50
CA SER A 265 -7.69 5.37 1.28
C SER A 265 -8.56 5.55 0.03
N ALA A 266 -8.37 6.65 -0.69
CA ALA A 266 -8.98 6.88 -2.00
C ALA A 266 -8.36 6.02 -3.11
N ASN A 267 -7.17 5.45 -2.87
CA ASN A 267 -6.52 4.60 -3.84
C ASN A 267 -6.99 3.14 -3.69
N PRO A 268 -7.67 2.54 -4.68
CA PRO A 268 -8.18 1.16 -4.62
C PRO A 268 -7.08 0.10 -4.54
N LEU A 269 -5.83 0.47 -4.84
CA LEU A 269 -4.68 -0.40 -4.68
C LEU A 269 -4.37 -0.63 -3.19
N ILE A 270 -4.67 0.36 -2.33
CA ILE A 270 -4.47 0.29 -0.89
C ILE A 270 -5.79 -0.10 -0.24
N SER A 271 -5.99 -1.38 -0.09
CA SER A 271 -7.26 -1.97 0.33
C SER A 271 -7.06 -3.16 1.26
N ALA A 272 -8.11 -3.49 2.01
CA ALA A 272 -8.14 -4.69 2.85
C ALA A 272 -7.97 -5.99 2.03
N ALA A 273 -8.41 -6.01 0.76
CA ALA A 273 -8.18 -7.14 -0.14
C ALA A 273 -6.68 -7.37 -0.45
N LYS A 274 -5.82 -6.43 -0.10
CA LYS A 274 -4.36 -6.48 -0.25
C LYS A 274 -3.64 -6.43 1.11
N ALA A 275 -4.40 -6.62 2.20
CA ALA A 275 -3.94 -6.61 3.58
C ALA A 275 -3.28 -5.27 4.02
N PHE A 276 -3.71 -4.14 3.46
CA PHE A 276 -3.28 -2.81 3.90
C PHE A 276 -4.11 -2.27 5.07
N ASP A 277 -5.10 -3.00 5.53
CA ASP A 277 -5.95 -2.69 6.68
C ASP A 277 -5.37 -3.18 8.03
N GLN A 278 -4.21 -3.86 8.01
CA GLN A 278 -3.57 -4.40 9.21
C GLN A 278 -3.37 -3.32 10.28
N GLY A 279 -3.90 -3.58 11.49
CA GLY A 279 -3.80 -2.69 12.64
C GLY A 279 -4.76 -1.50 12.64
N PHE A 280 -5.63 -1.33 11.64
CA PHE A 280 -6.68 -0.34 11.67
C PHE A 280 -7.98 -0.92 12.26
N GLU A 281 -8.51 -0.31 13.34
CA GLU A 281 -9.82 -0.66 13.87
C GLU A 281 -10.95 -0.28 12.91
N ARG A 282 -10.74 0.75 12.10
CA ARG A 282 -11.61 1.12 11.01
C ARG A 282 -10.77 1.37 9.77
N PHE A 283 -11.03 0.61 8.72
CA PHE A 283 -10.40 0.83 7.42
C PHE A 283 -11.47 0.94 6.33
N ARG A 284 -11.32 1.93 5.45
CA ARG A 284 -12.17 2.09 4.29
C ARG A 284 -11.34 2.46 3.06
N SER A 285 -11.49 1.69 2.00
CA SER A 285 -10.97 2.01 0.67
C SER A 285 -12.09 2.48 -0.25
N TYR A 286 -11.76 3.40 -1.13
CA TYR A 286 -12.66 3.99 -2.12
C TYR A 286 -12.14 3.67 -3.52
N GLU A 287 -12.96 3.94 -4.54
CA GLU A 287 -12.60 3.72 -5.95
C GLU A 287 -12.34 5.07 -6.65
N TRP A 288 -11.21 5.71 -6.36
CA TRP A 288 -10.80 7.00 -6.94
C TRP A 288 -11.72 8.17 -6.56
N ASP A 289 -12.28 8.14 -5.35
CA ASP A 289 -13.05 9.24 -4.81
C ASP A 289 -12.14 10.41 -4.43
N HIS A 290 -12.67 11.65 -4.54
CA HIS A 290 -11.94 12.86 -4.21
C HIS A 290 -11.70 13.01 -2.71
N ALA A 291 -10.72 13.82 -2.35
CA ALA A 291 -10.30 14.05 -0.96
C ALA A 291 -11.44 14.60 -0.07
N ASP A 292 -12.42 15.31 -0.61
CA ASP A 292 -13.59 15.81 0.14
C ASP A 292 -14.46 14.66 0.66
N VAL A 293 -14.67 13.60 -0.14
CA VAL A 293 -15.43 12.40 0.25
C VAL A 293 -14.69 11.63 1.35
N VAL A 294 -13.38 11.44 1.18
CA VAL A 294 -12.53 10.78 2.18
C VAL A 294 -12.52 11.58 3.49
N MET A 295 -12.45 12.91 3.38
CA MET A 295 -12.44 13.81 4.52
C MET A 295 -13.78 13.81 5.27
N ASP A 296 -14.92 13.78 4.55
CA ASP A 296 -16.25 13.69 5.15
C ASP A 296 -16.37 12.44 6.07
N ASP A 297 -15.92 11.30 5.60
CA ASP A 297 -15.94 10.06 6.39
C ASP A 297 -14.95 10.10 7.56
N ALA A 298 -13.77 10.67 7.36
CA ALA A 298 -12.80 10.84 8.44
C ALA A 298 -13.32 11.77 9.54
N LEU A 299 -13.97 12.89 9.16
CA LEU A 299 -14.59 13.81 10.11
C LEU A 299 -15.78 13.18 10.83
N ALA A 300 -16.62 12.40 10.15
CA ALA A 300 -17.70 11.66 10.78
C ALA A 300 -17.16 10.63 11.79
N TRP A 301 -16.08 9.92 11.43
CA TRP A 301 -15.41 9.02 12.37
C TRP A 301 -14.84 9.76 13.59
N LEU A 302 -14.23 10.91 13.43
CA LEU A 302 -13.74 11.73 14.53
C LEU A 302 -14.89 12.19 15.44
N GLU A 303 -16.07 12.50 14.90
CA GLU A 303 -17.25 12.84 15.69
C GLU A 303 -17.72 11.64 16.53
N GLU A 304 -17.80 10.44 15.96
CA GLU A 304 -18.14 9.20 16.67
C GLU A 304 -17.11 8.87 17.76
N LEU A 305 -15.81 9.06 17.47
CA LEU A 305 -14.72 8.77 18.38
C LEU A 305 -14.71 9.69 19.61
N GLY A 306 -15.13 10.94 19.46
CA GLY A 306 -15.16 11.93 20.53
C GLY A 306 -13.78 12.44 20.91
N GLU A 307 -13.41 12.36 22.21
CA GLU A 307 -12.16 12.93 22.73
C GLU A 307 -11.03 11.91 22.90
N TRP A 308 -11.23 10.69 22.41
CA TRP A 308 -10.24 9.64 22.54
C TRP A 308 -9.04 9.85 21.62
N ARG A 309 -7.86 9.41 22.07
CA ARG A 309 -6.62 9.46 21.33
C ARG A 309 -6.68 8.60 20.10
N PHE A 310 -6.20 9.13 18.97
CA PHE A 310 -6.31 8.45 17.68
C PHE A 310 -5.04 8.52 16.83
N PHE A 311 -4.94 7.55 15.94
CA PHE A 311 -4.11 7.55 14.75
C PHE A 311 -5.02 7.53 13.52
N LEU A 312 -4.93 8.57 12.69
CA LEU A 312 -5.70 8.74 11.46
C LEU A 312 -4.75 8.75 10.27
N TYR A 313 -4.86 7.75 9.42
CA TYR A 313 -4.18 7.65 8.13
C TYR A 313 -5.14 8.05 7.01
N LEU A 314 -4.73 9.00 6.19
CA LEU A 314 -5.48 9.47 5.04
C LEU A 314 -4.61 9.32 3.79
N GLN A 315 -5.08 8.61 2.78
CA GLN A 315 -4.46 8.57 1.46
C GLN A 315 -5.43 9.08 0.42
N VAL A 316 -5.10 10.22 -0.21
CA VAL A 316 -5.94 10.93 -1.18
C VAL A 316 -5.27 10.92 -2.56
N VAL A 317 -6.07 10.95 -3.63
CA VAL A 317 -5.62 10.70 -5.01
C VAL A 317 -5.89 11.86 -5.98
N ASP A 318 -6.33 12.99 -5.51
CA ASP A 318 -6.78 14.11 -6.36
C ASP A 318 -5.73 14.53 -7.41
N PRO A 319 -4.42 14.69 -7.06
CA PRO A 319 -3.40 15.02 -8.05
C PRO A 319 -3.21 13.93 -9.11
N HIS A 320 -3.30 12.65 -8.74
CA HIS A 320 -3.20 11.51 -9.65
C HIS A 320 -4.30 11.52 -10.73
N ASP A 321 -5.48 12.01 -10.39
CA ASP A 321 -6.65 11.94 -11.26
C ASP A 321 -6.86 13.18 -12.12
N TYR A 322 -6.13 14.28 -11.85
CA TYR A 322 -6.20 15.56 -12.60
C TYR A 322 -7.62 16.09 -12.75
N ARG A 323 -8.46 15.95 -11.73
CA ARG A 323 -9.85 16.43 -11.71
C ARG A 323 -10.06 17.38 -10.54
N PRO A 324 -9.57 18.62 -10.62
CA PRO A 324 -9.74 19.58 -9.55
C PRO A 324 -11.19 20.04 -9.42
N GLY A 325 -11.55 20.50 -8.22
CA GLY A 325 -12.76 21.24 -7.97
C GLY A 325 -12.83 22.51 -8.83
N GLU A 326 -14.05 22.99 -9.09
CA GLU A 326 -14.27 24.09 -10.03
C GLU A 326 -13.53 25.37 -9.61
N GLU A 327 -13.57 25.72 -8.32
CA GLU A 327 -12.91 26.90 -7.76
C GLU A 327 -11.40 26.91 -8.03
N ASN A 328 -10.70 25.84 -7.66
CA ASN A 328 -9.25 25.77 -7.87
C ASN A 328 -8.88 25.55 -9.32
N ARG A 329 -9.70 24.89 -10.11
CA ARG A 329 -9.54 24.81 -11.56
C ARG A 329 -9.56 26.20 -12.19
N GLU A 330 -10.51 27.07 -11.84
CA GLU A 330 -10.58 28.44 -12.35
C GLU A 330 -9.42 29.32 -11.88
N ARG A 331 -8.93 29.07 -10.68
CA ARG A 331 -7.83 29.82 -10.06
C ARG A 331 -6.46 29.45 -10.60
N PHE A 332 -6.21 28.18 -10.88
CA PHE A 332 -4.86 27.66 -11.14
C PHE A 332 -4.66 27.05 -12.52
N ALA A 333 -5.72 26.71 -13.25
CA ALA A 333 -5.60 26.17 -14.60
C ALA A 333 -6.06 27.17 -15.66
N SER A 334 -5.32 27.24 -16.76
CA SER A 334 -5.69 28.00 -17.94
C SER A 334 -6.86 27.34 -18.69
N THR A 335 -7.43 28.07 -19.67
CA THR A 335 -8.40 27.47 -20.60
C THR A 335 -7.74 26.29 -21.34
N ALA A 336 -8.43 25.15 -21.36
CA ALA A 336 -7.92 23.96 -22.03
C ALA A 336 -7.54 24.23 -23.49
N PRO A 337 -6.37 23.76 -23.96
CA PRO A 337 -5.99 23.85 -25.37
C PRO A 337 -7.01 23.17 -26.28
N GLU A 338 -7.10 23.61 -27.53
CA GLU A 338 -8.06 23.06 -28.50
C GLU A 338 -7.90 21.54 -28.64
N GLY A 339 -9.01 20.82 -28.48
CA GLY A 339 -9.07 19.36 -28.59
C GLY A 339 -8.39 18.61 -27.47
N PHE A 340 -8.01 19.27 -26.37
CA PHE A 340 -7.40 18.63 -25.21
C PHE A 340 -8.22 17.45 -24.68
N SER A 341 -7.54 16.33 -24.45
CA SER A 341 -8.09 15.21 -23.70
C SER A 341 -6.97 14.37 -23.07
N ARG A 342 -7.18 13.85 -21.88
CA ARG A 342 -6.22 12.96 -21.20
C ARG A 342 -5.92 11.71 -22.03
N GLN A 343 -6.92 11.17 -22.72
CA GLN A 343 -6.72 10.04 -23.63
C GLN A 343 -5.84 10.41 -24.84
N GLY A 344 -5.96 11.66 -25.34
CA GLY A 344 -5.11 12.18 -26.40
C GLY A 344 -3.64 12.31 -25.95
N VAL A 345 -3.41 12.81 -24.71
CA VAL A 345 -2.06 12.84 -24.10
C VAL A 345 -1.46 11.44 -24.03
N ARG A 346 -2.19 10.47 -23.47
CA ARG A 346 -1.75 9.07 -23.39
C ARG A 346 -1.44 8.46 -24.77
N SER A 347 -2.27 8.76 -25.75
CA SER A 347 -2.07 8.27 -27.13
C SER A 347 -0.80 8.85 -27.78
N MET A 348 -0.55 10.15 -27.59
CA MET A 348 0.68 10.80 -28.10
C MET A 348 1.93 10.30 -27.37
N LEU A 349 1.87 10.14 -26.05
CA LEU A 349 2.95 9.53 -25.28
C LEU A 349 3.26 8.10 -25.77
N GLY A 350 2.23 7.28 -25.98
CA GLY A 350 2.41 5.92 -26.52
C GLY A 350 3.12 5.93 -27.87
N LYS A 351 2.75 6.85 -28.76
CA LYS A 351 3.44 7.02 -30.06
C LYS A 351 4.90 7.44 -29.89
N LYS A 352 5.17 8.39 -28.97
CA LYS A 352 6.53 8.83 -28.64
C LYS A 352 7.39 7.64 -28.17
N VAL A 353 6.91 6.87 -27.20
CA VAL A 353 7.61 5.70 -26.65
C VAL A 353 7.89 4.65 -27.73
N LEU A 354 6.94 4.45 -28.66
CA LEU A 354 7.08 3.50 -29.78
C LEU A 354 7.87 4.08 -30.97
N GLY A 355 8.43 5.28 -30.89
CA GLY A 355 9.13 5.93 -32.00
C GLY A 355 8.25 6.25 -33.22
N GLN A 356 6.92 6.30 -33.02
CA GLN A 356 5.96 6.61 -34.07
C GLN A 356 5.77 8.13 -34.21
N PRO A 357 5.39 8.63 -35.40
CA PRO A 357 5.13 10.06 -35.57
C PRO A 357 4.00 10.56 -34.66
N TYR A 358 4.24 11.66 -33.96
CA TYR A 358 3.28 12.37 -33.11
C TYR A 358 3.48 13.90 -33.23
N ASP A 359 2.54 14.67 -32.73
CA ASP A 359 2.60 16.13 -32.68
C ASP A 359 3.26 16.54 -31.34
N GLU A 360 4.55 16.86 -31.39
CA GLU A 360 5.35 17.18 -30.20
C GLU A 360 4.87 18.48 -29.53
N ALA A 361 4.66 19.54 -30.30
CA ALA A 361 4.19 20.83 -29.76
C ALA A 361 2.82 20.71 -29.08
N ARG A 362 1.95 19.86 -29.63
CA ARG A 362 0.65 19.56 -29.01
C ARG A 362 0.82 18.75 -27.72
N LEU A 363 1.71 17.74 -27.70
CA LEU A 363 2.00 16.97 -26.49
C LEU A 363 2.52 17.87 -25.37
N GLU A 364 3.46 18.77 -25.66
CA GLU A 364 4.00 19.73 -24.71
C GLU A 364 2.89 20.68 -24.18
N SER A 365 2.11 21.28 -25.08
CA SER A 365 1.01 22.18 -24.70
C SER A 365 -0.06 21.48 -23.84
N TRP A 366 -0.39 20.24 -24.18
CA TRP A 366 -1.38 19.47 -23.41
C TRP A 366 -0.82 18.97 -22.08
N THR A 367 0.46 18.65 -22.00
CA THR A 367 1.13 18.31 -20.74
C THR A 367 1.22 19.51 -19.81
N ALA A 368 1.52 20.70 -20.34
CA ALA A 368 1.52 21.92 -19.54
C ALA A 368 0.14 22.19 -18.90
N HIS A 369 -0.94 22.02 -19.67
CA HIS A 369 -2.30 22.14 -19.13
C HIS A 369 -2.64 21.03 -18.12
N LEU A 370 -2.15 19.79 -18.35
CA LEU A 370 -2.31 18.69 -17.39
C LEU A 370 -1.63 19.02 -16.07
N ALA A 371 -0.42 19.62 -16.10
CA ALA A 371 0.30 20.06 -14.91
C ALA A 371 -0.45 21.20 -14.15
N GLU A 372 -1.16 22.08 -14.86
CA GLU A 372 -2.00 23.10 -14.24
C GLU A 372 -3.23 22.49 -13.52
N LEU A 373 -3.85 21.46 -14.13
CA LEU A 373 -4.93 20.71 -13.49
C LEU A 373 -4.44 19.95 -12.24
N TYR A 374 -3.26 19.37 -12.32
CA TYR A 374 -2.58 18.75 -11.19
C TYR A 374 -2.36 19.76 -10.04
N ASP A 375 -1.81 20.93 -10.34
CA ASP A 375 -1.60 21.99 -9.34
C ASP A 375 -2.91 22.43 -8.68
N ALA A 376 -3.99 22.51 -9.44
CA ALA A 376 -5.31 22.81 -8.89
C ALA A 376 -5.83 21.71 -7.95
N CYS A 377 -5.56 20.43 -8.26
CA CYS A 377 -5.87 19.31 -7.35
C CYS A 377 -5.02 19.37 -6.06
N VAL A 378 -3.76 19.77 -6.15
CA VAL A 378 -2.90 19.98 -4.96
C VAL A 378 -3.53 21.04 -4.04
N ALA A 379 -4.07 22.12 -4.60
CA ALA A 379 -4.77 23.15 -3.81
C ALA A 379 -6.08 22.64 -3.20
N ASP A 380 -6.80 21.73 -3.86
CA ASP A 380 -7.99 21.09 -3.29
C ASP A 380 -7.62 20.27 -2.03
N VAL A 381 -6.56 19.48 -2.09
CA VAL A 381 -6.09 18.69 -0.96
C VAL A 381 -5.65 19.57 0.21
N ASP A 382 -4.93 20.67 -0.04
CA ASP A 382 -4.54 21.63 0.99
C ASP A 382 -5.78 22.24 1.68
N GLY A 383 -6.84 22.53 0.91
CA GLY A 383 -8.12 22.98 1.44
C GLY A 383 -8.81 21.95 2.34
N GLN A 384 -8.73 20.65 2.00
CA GLN A 384 -9.28 19.60 2.85
C GLN A 384 -8.47 19.41 4.15
N LEU A 385 -7.15 19.55 4.11
CA LEU A 385 -6.32 19.57 5.30
C LEU A 385 -6.68 20.77 6.21
N ALA A 386 -6.88 21.96 5.64
CA ALA A 386 -7.36 23.14 6.39
C ALA A 386 -8.71 22.89 7.09
N ARG A 387 -9.62 22.20 6.41
CA ARG A 387 -10.92 21.81 6.96
C ARG A 387 -10.76 20.86 8.17
N LEU A 388 -9.91 19.83 8.06
CA LEU A 388 -9.61 18.93 9.17
C LEU A 388 -9.01 19.68 10.36
N MET A 389 -8.02 20.55 10.13
CA MET A 389 -7.39 21.34 11.18
C MET A 389 -8.40 22.27 11.88
N THR A 390 -9.32 22.89 11.12
CA THR A 390 -10.39 23.73 11.67
C THR A 390 -11.31 22.94 12.59
N VAL A 391 -11.71 21.72 12.20
CA VAL A 391 -12.55 20.84 13.05
C VAL A 391 -11.79 20.44 14.32
N LEU A 392 -10.52 20.07 14.23
CA LEU A 392 -9.71 19.74 15.39
C LEU A 392 -9.51 20.96 16.33
N GLU A 393 -9.37 22.16 15.78
CA GLU A 393 -9.31 23.41 16.57
C GLU A 393 -10.62 23.65 17.33
N GLN A 394 -11.78 23.56 16.65
CA GLN A 394 -13.09 23.70 17.27
C GLN A 394 -13.34 22.67 18.38
N ARG A 395 -12.73 21.50 18.28
CA ARG A 395 -12.78 20.43 19.30
C ARG A 395 -11.73 20.60 20.39
N GLY A 396 -10.86 21.61 20.32
CA GLY A 396 -9.73 21.80 21.24
C GLY A 396 -8.70 20.67 21.19
N GLN A 397 -8.56 20.01 20.05
CA GLN A 397 -7.66 18.87 19.82
C GLN A 397 -6.45 19.26 18.95
N LEU A 398 -6.45 20.42 18.27
CA LEU A 398 -5.40 20.80 17.31
C LEU A 398 -4.00 20.83 17.97
N ASP A 399 -3.85 21.47 19.14
CA ASP A 399 -2.58 21.57 19.85
C ASP A 399 -2.10 20.23 20.47
N ARG A 400 -2.93 19.20 20.41
CA ARG A 400 -2.63 17.83 20.85
C ARG A 400 -2.59 16.86 19.68
N THR A 401 -2.43 17.37 18.47
CA THR A 401 -2.39 16.56 17.24
C THR A 401 -1.05 16.77 16.53
N LEU A 402 -0.36 15.69 16.27
CA LEU A 402 0.82 15.62 15.44
C LEU A 402 0.37 15.39 14.00
N PHE A 403 0.83 16.21 13.08
CA PHE A 403 0.57 16.11 11.65
C PHE A 403 1.81 15.65 10.92
N VAL A 404 1.63 14.71 10.01
CA VAL A 404 2.61 14.33 9.00
C VAL A 404 1.96 14.50 7.64
N VAL A 405 2.59 15.25 6.75
CA VAL A 405 2.19 15.39 5.37
C VAL A 405 3.32 14.89 4.48
N THR A 406 3.01 13.90 3.66
CA THR A 406 3.97 13.30 2.74
C THR A 406 3.27 12.80 1.47
N SER A 407 4.03 12.17 0.59
CA SER A 407 3.53 11.45 -0.58
C SER A 407 4.09 10.03 -0.61
N ASP A 408 3.44 9.18 -1.33
CA ASP A 408 3.98 7.87 -1.69
C ASP A 408 4.99 7.97 -2.85
N HIS A 409 4.75 8.81 -3.85
CA HIS A 409 5.68 9.13 -4.95
C HIS A 409 5.27 10.44 -5.63
N GLY A 410 6.02 10.84 -6.66
CA GLY A 410 5.74 12.00 -7.48
C GLY A 410 5.10 11.67 -8.83
N GLU A 411 5.19 12.62 -9.78
CA GLU A 411 4.55 12.58 -11.09
C GLU A 411 5.45 13.24 -12.14
N GLU A 412 5.59 12.65 -13.32
CA GLU A 412 6.39 13.20 -14.41
C GLU A 412 5.53 13.95 -15.43
N PHE A 413 6.02 15.13 -15.84
CA PHE A 413 5.42 15.99 -16.85
C PHE A 413 6.39 16.28 -18.00
N LEU A 414 6.97 15.26 -18.60
CA LEU A 414 8.02 15.30 -19.62
C LEU A 414 9.39 15.75 -19.10
N ASP A 415 9.60 15.79 -17.79
CA ASP A 415 10.88 16.20 -17.18
C ASP A 415 12.05 15.35 -17.74
N HIS A 416 11.89 14.03 -17.84
CA HIS A 416 12.82 13.10 -18.51
C HIS A 416 12.17 12.43 -19.74
N GLY A 417 11.18 13.09 -20.31
CA GLY A 417 10.58 12.73 -21.59
C GLY A 417 9.41 11.76 -21.52
N LEU A 418 8.99 11.33 -20.33
CA LEU A 418 7.80 10.52 -20.10
C LEU A 418 6.70 11.33 -19.36
N LEU A 419 5.63 10.67 -19.02
CA LEU A 419 4.50 11.21 -18.26
C LEU A 419 4.03 10.17 -17.27
N TYR A 420 3.31 10.64 -16.24
CA TYR A 420 2.78 9.79 -15.18
C TYR A 420 3.90 9.27 -14.26
N HIS A 421 3.72 8.09 -13.67
CA HIS A 421 4.63 7.54 -12.66
C HIS A 421 4.91 6.05 -12.89
N GLY A 422 5.77 5.47 -12.06
CA GLY A 422 6.15 4.06 -12.12
C GLY A 422 7.26 3.73 -13.12
N SER A 423 7.44 4.56 -14.14
CA SER A 423 8.25 4.24 -15.32
C SER A 423 9.74 4.55 -15.20
N GLN A 424 10.13 5.48 -14.32
CA GLN A 424 11.50 5.90 -14.09
C GLN A 424 11.79 6.10 -12.60
N LEU A 425 13.05 6.43 -12.25
CA LEU A 425 13.51 6.59 -10.87
C LEU A 425 14.03 7.99 -10.53
N HIS A 426 13.77 8.95 -11.41
CA HIS A 426 14.23 10.33 -11.27
C HIS A 426 13.51 11.08 -10.14
N ARG A 427 14.02 12.28 -9.80
CA ARG A 427 13.59 13.02 -8.62
C ARG A 427 12.14 13.48 -8.67
N GLU A 428 11.60 13.82 -9.84
CA GLU A 428 10.21 14.18 -10.03
C GLU A 428 9.23 13.05 -9.67
N LEU A 429 9.71 11.79 -9.71
CA LEU A 429 8.94 10.60 -9.35
C LEU A 429 9.20 10.11 -7.93
N THR A 430 10.39 10.36 -7.41
CA THR A 430 10.82 9.80 -6.13
C THR A 430 11.09 10.84 -5.06
N GLY A 431 11.27 12.11 -5.43
CA GLY A 431 11.35 13.24 -4.50
C GLY A 431 9.96 13.64 -4.01
N ILE A 432 9.73 13.50 -2.74
CA ILE A 432 8.44 13.72 -2.10
C ILE A 432 8.49 14.85 -1.06
N PRO A 433 7.39 15.53 -0.77
CA PRO A 433 7.32 16.38 0.41
C PRO A 433 7.34 15.53 1.67
N PHE A 434 7.96 16.05 2.73
CA PHE A 434 7.91 15.43 4.05
C PHE A 434 7.94 16.51 5.12
N VAL A 435 6.79 16.72 5.76
CA VAL A 435 6.56 17.75 6.78
C VAL A 435 6.00 17.09 8.03
N MET A 436 6.56 17.42 9.19
CA MET A 436 6.05 17.00 10.49
C MET A 436 5.82 18.23 11.36
N ALA A 437 4.69 18.33 12.04
CA ALA A 437 4.38 19.45 12.93
C ALA A 437 3.47 19.01 14.09
N GLY A 438 3.65 19.58 15.27
CA GLY A 438 2.82 19.30 16.45
C GLY A 438 3.63 18.92 17.67
N PRO A 439 3.00 18.31 18.69
CA PRO A 439 3.65 17.93 19.93
C PRO A 439 4.92 17.10 19.72
N GLY A 440 6.00 17.48 20.39
CA GLY A 440 7.28 16.79 20.29
C GLY A 440 8.12 17.10 19.05
N ILE A 441 7.59 17.87 18.09
CA ILE A 441 8.30 18.23 16.86
C ILE A 441 8.96 19.60 17.01
N PRO A 442 10.28 19.74 16.70
CA PRO A 442 10.97 21.03 16.70
C PRO A 442 10.35 22.02 15.70
N GLU A 443 10.12 23.26 16.13
CA GLU A 443 9.53 24.29 15.27
C GLU A 443 10.56 24.93 14.32
N GLY A 444 10.13 25.21 13.08
CA GLY A 444 10.89 25.97 12.08
C GLY A 444 12.18 25.30 11.60
N ARG A 445 12.35 24.01 11.86
CA ARG A 445 13.57 23.26 11.46
C ARG A 445 13.48 22.86 9.99
N ARG A 446 14.59 23.07 9.27
CA ARG A 446 14.80 22.55 7.92
C ARG A 446 15.94 21.55 7.93
N VAL A 447 15.67 20.34 7.45
CA VAL A 447 16.65 19.25 7.38
C VAL A 447 17.04 19.06 5.93
N SER A 448 18.34 19.20 5.64
CA SER A 448 18.91 19.02 4.31
C SER A 448 19.44 17.60 4.07
N ASP A 449 19.51 16.78 5.11
CA ASP A 449 19.94 15.39 4.99
C ASP A 449 18.92 14.59 4.17
N ARG A 450 19.43 13.65 3.37
CA ARG A 450 18.58 12.74 2.61
C ARG A 450 17.88 11.76 3.53
N VAL A 451 16.55 11.69 3.40
CA VAL A 451 15.68 10.79 4.18
C VAL A 451 14.75 10.00 3.27
N GLU A 452 14.24 8.88 3.77
CA GLU A 452 13.24 8.07 3.06
C GLU A 452 11.93 8.02 3.85
N ASN A 453 10.79 7.99 3.14
CA ASN A 453 9.45 7.97 3.75
C ASN A 453 9.23 6.75 4.68
N ARG A 454 9.94 5.65 4.45
CA ARG A 454 9.86 4.45 5.31
C ARG A 454 10.31 4.71 6.76
N PHE A 455 11.11 5.73 7.02
CA PHE A 455 11.54 6.08 8.38
C PHE A 455 10.45 6.80 9.20
N LEU A 456 9.28 7.06 8.62
CA LEU A 456 8.14 7.60 9.35
C LEU A 456 7.76 6.71 10.53
N ALA A 457 7.66 5.38 10.30
CA ALA A 457 7.23 4.44 11.33
C ALA A 457 8.17 4.43 12.54
N SER A 458 9.48 4.24 12.32
CA SER A 458 10.47 4.27 13.41
C SER A 458 10.49 5.60 14.15
N THR A 459 10.42 6.72 13.40
CA THR A 459 10.41 8.07 14.00
C THR A 459 9.21 8.29 14.92
N LEU A 460 8.01 7.90 14.48
CA LEU A 460 6.81 8.05 15.30
C LEU A 460 6.85 7.16 16.55
N LEU A 461 7.27 5.89 16.40
CA LEU A 461 7.34 4.97 17.53
C LEU A 461 8.36 5.44 18.59
N ASP A 462 9.53 5.90 18.17
CA ASP A 462 10.55 6.44 19.05
C ASP A 462 10.06 7.72 19.76
N LEU A 463 9.49 8.67 19.01
CA LEU A 463 8.93 9.92 19.57
C LEU A 463 7.88 9.65 20.63
N LEU A 464 7.05 8.63 20.44
CA LEU A 464 5.92 8.29 21.29
C LEU A 464 6.28 7.29 22.41
N GLY A 465 7.51 6.78 22.43
CA GLY A 465 7.94 5.76 23.38
C GLY A 465 7.18 4.43 23.22
N VAL A 466 6.67 4.16 22.02
CA VAL A 466 5.98 2.90 21.71
C VAL A 466 7.03 1.84 21.37
N PRO A 467 6.99 0.65 21.98
CA PRO A 467 7.93 -0.42 21.66
C PRO A 467 7.92 -0.75 20.18
N ASN A 468 9.10 -0.78 19.58
CA ASN A 468 9.26 -1.11 18.17
C ASN A 468 9.24 -2.64 17.96
N PRO A 469 8.34 -3.19 17.16
CA PRO A 469 8.27 -4.63 16.87
C PRO A 469 9.27 -5.04 15.78
N GLY A 470 10.53 -4.84 15.99
CA GLY A 470 11.61 -5.41 15.17
C GLY A 470 11.70 -4.92 13.71
N ASN A 471 10.74 -5.24 12.86
CA ASN A 471 10.79 -4.81 11.45
C ASN A 471 10.54 -3.31 11.24
N LEU A 472 9.88 -2.64 12.17
CA LEU A 472 9.72 -1.18 12.17
C LEU A 472 10.96 -0.44 12.70
N ALA A 473 12.04 -1.16 13.02
CA ALA A 473 13.30 -0.58 13.43
C ALA A 473 13.94 0.22 12.28
N GLY A 474 14.31 1.45 12.54
CA GLY A 474 14.87 2.35 11.54
C GLY A 474 15.50 3.57 12.18
N LEU A 475 15.81 4.55 11.35
CA LEU A 475 16.33 5.82 11.80
C LEU A 475 15.21 6.66 12.42
N ASN A 476 15.50 7.33 13.53
CA ASN A 476 14.67 8.42 14.01
C ASN A 476 15.08 9.70 13.28
N LEU A 477 14.18 10.25 12.49
CA LEU A 477 14.43 11.44 11.68
C LEU A 477 14.54 12.73 12.51
N LEU A 478 14.18 12.69 13.79
CA LEU A 478 14.25 13.83 14.72
C LEU A 478 15.57 13.88 15.49
N ASP A 479 16.36 12.81 15.48
CA ASP A 479 17.65 12.78 16.17
C ASP A 479 18.64 13.75 15.54
N ASP A 480 19.29 14.56 16.40
CA ASP A 480 20.37 15.47 16.01
C ASP A 480 21.73 14.76 15.83
N VAL A 481 21.76 13.45 16.01
CA VAL A 481 22.99 12.70 15.85
C VAL A 481 23.44 12.87 14.40
N GLU A 482 24.60 13.49 14.22
CA GLU A 482 25.45 13.28 13.05
C GLU A 482 25.62 11.76 12.95
N LEU A 483 24.74 11.13 12.20
CA LEU A 483 24.82 9.69 12.01
C LEU A 483 26.20 9.40 11.49
N GLU A 484 26.91 8.58 12.22
CA GLU A 484 28.20 8.05 11.79
C GLU A 484 28.08 7.70 10.31
N THR A 485 28.85 8.41 9.52
CA THR A 485 28.96 8.41 8.08
C THR A 485 28.68 7.01 7.47
N GLY A 486 27.62 6.88 6.73
CA GLY A 486 27.32 5.68 5.94
C GLY A 486 25.84 5.28 5.81
N ALA A 487 25.05 5.33 6.87
CA ALA A 487 23.67 4.81 6.84
C ALA A 487 22.64 5.77 6.22
N ARG A 488 22.87 7.09 6.29
CA ARG A 488 22.06 8.12 5.61
C ARG A 488 22.60 8.49 4.22
N GLU A 489 23.75 7.96 3.81
CA GLU A 489 24.36 8.33 2.54
C GLU A 489 23.71 7.65 1.33
N ALA A 490 23.17 6.44 1.49
CA ALA A 490 22.57 5.68 0.40
C ALA A 490 21.04 5.62 0.53
N SER A 491 20.34 6.07 -0.50
CA SER A 491 18.89 5.89 -0.67
C SER A 491 18.62 4.98 -1.86
N PHE A 492 17.84 3.91 -1.63
CA PHE A 492 17.53 2.91 -2.66
C PHE A 492 16.10 3.07 -3.16
N VAL A 493 15.93 2.88 -4.45
CA VAL A 493 14.63 2.94 -5.12
C VAL A 493 14.50 1.82 -6.14
N THR A 494 13.30 1.28 -6.31
CA THR A 494 13.06 0.21 -7.28
C THR A 494 11.69 0.32 -7.94
N THR A 495 11.59 -0.15 -9.19
CA THR A 495 10.32 -0.33 -9.88
C THR A 495 10.31 -1.61 -10.70
N SER A 496 9.14 -2.21 -10.85
CA SER A 496 8.86 -3.29 -11.81
C SER A 496 8.07 -2.82 -13.04
N GLN A 497 7.81 -1.51 -13.14
CA GLN A 497 7.05 -0.89 -14.23
C GLN A 497 7.94 -0.03 -15.14
N GLY A 498 9.26 -0.20 -15.04
CA GLY A 498 10.23 0.63 -15.72
C GLY A 498 10.03 0.68 -17.24
N ILE A 499 10.32 1.86 -17.80
CA ILE A 499 10.43 2.07 -19.25
C ILE A 499 11.85 2.57 -19.49
N TRP A 500 12.62 1.86 -20.33
CA TRP A 500 13.94 2.31 -20.76
C TRP A 500 13.83 2.96 -22.11
N PRO A 501 14.04 4.28 -22.25
CA PRO A 501 13.96 4.98 -23.51
C PRO A 501 15.08 4.52 -24.46
N ARG A 502 14.73 4.10 -25.67
CA ARG A 502 15.68 3.68 -26.69
C ARG A 502 15.40 4.30 -28.05
N ALA A 503 16.46 4.66 -28.75
CA ALA A 503 16.37 5.05 -30.14
C ALA A 503 16.07 3.81 -31.00
N GLY A 504 14.90 3.75 -31.63
CA GLY A 504 14.53 2.65 -32.53
C GLY A 504 13.15 2.04 -32.37
N GLY A 505 12.36 2.49 -31.38
CA GLY A 505 10.92 2.13 -31.27
C GLY A 505 10.64 0.73 -30.76
N GLU A 506 11.60 0.05 -30.15
CA GLU A 506 11.35 -1.19 -29.44
C GLU A 506 10.74 -0.92 -28.06
N ASP A 507 9.76 -1.73 -27.70
CA ASP A 507 8.97 -1.56 -26.48
C ASP A 507 9.67 -2.20 -25.27
N TRP A 508 10.41 -1.39 -24.52
CA TRP A 508 11.06 -1.78 -23.28
C TRP A 508 10.24 -1.28 -22.09
N ARG A 509 9.10 -1.92 -21.83
CA ARG A 509 8.16 -1.63 -20.74
C ARG A 509 8.10 -2.76 -19.73
N ASN A 510 7.63 -2.43 -18.53
CA ASN A 510 7.53 -3.36 -17.40
C ASN A 510 8.86 -4.01 -17.02
N LEU A 511 9.91 -3.20 -17.02
CA LEU A 511 11.25 -3.62 -16.67
C LEU A 511 11.50 -3.44 -15.18
N GLU A 512 12.20 -4.37 -14.58
CA GLU A 512 12.72 -4.20 -13.23
C GLU A 512 13.93 -3.28 -13.27
N MET A 513 13.86 -2.14 -12.57
CA MET A 513 14.95 -1.17 -12.49
C MET A 513 15.23 -0.84 -11.02
N HIS A 514 16.50 -0.64 -10.72
CA HIS A 514 16.98 -0.28 -9.40
C HIS A 514 17.82 0.97 -9.45
N GLY A 515 17.69 1.83 -8.44
CA GLY A 515 18.48 3.03 -8.32
C GLY A 515 19.11 3.17 -6.95
N VAL A 516 20.24 3.86 -6.86
CA VAL A 516 20.85 4.29 -5.61
C VAL A 516 21.33 5.73 -5.73
N ARG A 517 20.98 6.54 -4.72
CA ARG A 517 21.58 7.86 -4.49
C ARG A 517 22.59 7.74 -3.38
N LEU A 518 23.85 8.08 -3.66
CA LEU A 518 24.97 8.02 -2.72
C LEU A 518 25.80 9.29 -2.82
N GLY A 519 25.81 10.11 -1.76
CA GLY A 519 26.35 11.47 -1.85
C GLY A 519 25.66 12.24 -2.96
N ASP A 520 26.43 12.86 -3.85
CA ASP A 520 25.92 13.61 -5.01
C ASP A 520 25.75 12.75 -6.27
N GLU A 521 25.83 11.43 -6.17
CA GLU A 521 25.69 10.56 -7.31
C GLU A 521 24.30 9.89 -7.32
N PHE A 522 23.72 9.77 -8.51
CA PHE A 522 22.52 8.98 -8.76
C PHE A 522 22.82 7.95 -9.84
N PHE A 523 22.71 6.69 -9.48
CA PHE A 523 22.94 5.56 -10.36
C PHE A 523 21.66 4.76 -10.56
N VAL A 524 21.34 4.43 -11.81
CA VAL A 524 20.22 3.58 -12.21
C VAL A 524 20.74 2.37 -12.96
N TRP A 525 20.24 1.22 -12.60
CA TRP A 525 20.61 -0.06 -13.17
C TRP A 525 19.38 -0.84 -13.61
N LEU A 526 19.41 -1.31 -14.85
CA LEU A 526 18.48 -2.27 -15.45
C LEU A 526 19.21 -3.61 -15.58
N PRO A 527 18.93 -4.62 -14.70
CA PRO A 527 19.68 -5.87 -14.70
C PRO A 527 19.48 -6.69 -15.98
N ASP A 528 18.24 -6.79 -16.45
CA ASP A 528 17.85 -7.60 -17.59
C ASP A 528 17.06 -6.76 -18.60
N SER A 529 17.59 -6.61 -19.80
CA SER A 529 16.87 -6.01 -20.92
C SER A 529 16.28 -7.12 -21.82
N PRO A 530 15.30 -6.79 -22.68
CA PRO A 530 14.80 -7.74 -23.70
C PRO A 530 15.89 -8.32 -24.62
N GLU A 531 17.05 -7.65 -24.70
CA GLU A 531 18.22 -8.13 -25.46
C GLU A 531 19.15 -9.04 -24.64
N GLY A 532 18.85 -9.29 -23.38
CA GLY A 532 19.70 -10.07 -22.47
C GLY A 532 20.99 -9.36 -22.05
N THR A 533 21.00 -8.02 -22.10
CA THR A 533 22.12 -7.17 -21.65
C THR A 533 21.67 -6.26 -20.51
N SER A 534 22.57 -5.95 -19.58
CA SER A 534 22.28 -4.95 -18.55
C SER A 534 22.55 -3.53 -19.08
N HIS A 535 21.74 -2.57 -18.62
CA HIS A 535 21.93 -1.16 -18.91
C HIS A 535 22.07 -0.35 -17.63
N GLN A 536 22.78 0.76 -17.71
CA GLN A 536 23.02 1.61 -16.54
C GLN A 536 23.22 3.06 -16.94
N THR A 537 22.86 3.97 -16.05
CA THR A 537 23.17 5.40 -16.13
C THR A 537 23.72 5.91 -14.81
N LEU A 538 24.57 6.90 -14.85
CA LEU A 538 25.16 7.55 -13.68
C LEU A 538 25.10 9.07 -13.87
N PHE A 539 24.63 9.77 -12.85
CA PHE A 539 24.50 11.23 -12.83
C PHE A 539 25.29 11.82 -11.65
N ASP A 540 25.87 13.00 -11.87
CA ASP A 540 26.54 13.82 -10.85
C ASP A 540 25.59 14.97 -10.48
N LEU A 541 24.83 14.79 -9.40
CA LEU A 541 23.78 15.72 -8.99
C LEU A 541 24.32 17.08 -8.50
N ALA A 542 25.60 17.17 -8.11
CA ALA A 542 26.22 18.45 -7.78
C ALA A 542 26.44 19.32 -9.01
N ALA A 543 26.79 18.70 -10.14
CA ALA A 543 27.04 19.39 -11.42
C ALA A 543 25.78 19.43 -12.31
N ASP A 544 24.85 18.49 -12.12
CA ASP A 544 23.65 18.27 -12.91
C ASP A 544 22.49 17.82 -11.99
N PRO A 545 21.91 18.77 -11.24
CA PRO A 545 20.85 18.45 -10.26
C PRO A 545 19.60 17.80 -10.87
N GLU A 546 19.36 18.02 -12.16
CA GLU A 546 18.22 17.46 -12.89
C GLU A 546 18.52 16.11 -13.52
N ALA A 547 19.75 15.55 -13.34
CA ALA A 547 20.16 14.25 -13.86
C ALA A 547 19.89 14.07 -15.38
N LEU A 548 20.24 15.06 -16.18
CA LEU A 548 20.06 15.06 -17.63
C LEU A 548 21.27 14.51 -18.40
N ARG A 549 22.44 14.49 -17.76
CA ARG A 549 23.70 14.10 -18.38
C ARG A 549 24.24 12.79 -17.81
N ASP A 550 24.07 11.72 -18.55
CA ASP A 550 24.68 10.43 -18.21
C ASP A 550 26.21 10.46 -18.35
N ILE A 551 26.91 10.05 -17.31
CA ILE A 551 28.38 9.95 -17.23
C ILE A 551 28.86 8.51 -16.98
N ALA A 552 28.00 7.49 -17.14
CA ALA A 552 28.32 6.09 -16.85
C ALA A 552 29.53 5.58 -17.67
N GLU A 553 29.60 5.91 -18.95
CA GLU A 553 30.75 5.53 -19.82
C GLU A 553 32.07 6.15 -19.36
N GLN A 554 32.02 7.29 -18.66
CA GLN A 554 33.20 8.01 -18.17
C GLN A 554 33.71 7.46 -16.84
N ARG A 555 32.84 6.72 -16.09
CA ARG A 555 33.11 6.21 -14.72
C ARG A 555 32.73 4.73 -14.55
N PRO A 556 33.23 3.81 -15.39
CA PRO A 556 32.77 2.40 -15.36
C PRO A 556 33.05 1.70 -14.04
N GLU A 557 34.21 1.92 -13.40
CA GLU A 557 34.55 1.35 -12.10
C GLU A 557 33.60 1.81 -10.99
N ARG A 558 33.13 3.08 -11.08
CA ARG A 558 32.14 3.60 -10.14
C ARG A 558 30.77 2.96 -10.32
N CYS A 559 30.34 2.76 -11.57
CA CYS A 559 29.12 2.04 -11.90
C CYS A 559 29.15 0.60 -11.34
N ASP A 560 30.28 -0.10 -11.49
CA ASP A 560 30.45 -1.46 -10.93
C ASP A 560 30.34 -1.48 -9.40
N ALA A 561 30.90 -0.49 -8.72
CA ALA A 561 30.79 -0.37 -7.27
C ALA A 561 29.36 -0.10 -6.80
N LEU A 562 28.64 0.81 -7.48
CA LEU A 562 27.25 1.15 -7.16
C LEU A 562 26.28 0.00 -7.48
N ARG A 563 26.51 -0.72 -8.59
CA ARG A 563 25.78 -1.96 -8.91
C ARG A 563 25.96 -3.01 -7.83
N THR A 564 27.20 -3.25 -7.39
CA THR A 564 27.48 -4.19 -6.29
C THR A 564 26.76 -3.77 -4.99
N LEU A 565 26.61 -2.47 -4.74
CA LEU A 565 25.86 -1.97 -3.59
C LEU A 565 24.38 -2.30 -3.70
N ILE A 566 23.77 -2.11 -4.87
CA ILE A 566 22.37 -2.49 -5.15
C ILE A 566 22.18 -4.00 -5.01
N GLU A 567 23.06 -4.81 -5.61
CA GLU A 567 22.98 -6.27 -5.52
C GLU A 567 22.99 -6.77 -4.06
N ARG A 568 23.84 -6.19 -3.22
CA ARG A 568 23.90 -6.52 -1.78
C ARG A 568 22.62 -6.08 -1.05
N TRP A 569 22.06 -4.93 -1.40
CA TRP A 569 20.79 -4.47 -0.83
C TRP A 569 19.64 -5.41 -1.19
N LEU A 570 19.52 -5.82 -2.46
CA LEU A 570 18.53 -6.78 -2.94
C LEU A 570 18.68 -8.14 -2.25
N GLN A 571 19.92 -8.63 -2.12
CA GLN A 571 20.20 -9.90 -1.45
C GLN A 571 19.77 -9.87 0.02
N ARG A 572 20.10 -8.80 0.77
CA ARG A 572 19.67 -8.66 2.17
C ARG A 572 18.15 -8.61 2.28
N GLY A 573 17.49 -7.87 1.37
CA GLY A 573 16.04 -7.81 1.32
C GLY A 573 15.42 -9.19 1.14
N ALA A 574 15.94 -9.97 0.21
CA ALA A 574 15.45 -11.33 -0.04
C ALA A 574 15.64 -12.28 1.17
N GLU A 575 16.69 -12.09 1.99
CA GLU A 575 16.96 -12.90 3.19
C GLU A 575 15.97 -12.61 4.34
N VAL A 576 15.42 -11.40 4.42
CA VAL A 576 14.50 -10.99 5.50
C VAL A 576 13.04 -10.94 5.05
N ARG A 577 12.79 -11.05 3.75
CA ARG A 577 11.44 -11.04 3.17
C ARG A 577 10.63 -12.19 3.73
N PRO A 578 9.46 -11.93 4.35
CA PRO A 578 8.58 -13.01 4.78
C PRO A 578 8.09 -13.78 3.55
N SER A 579 7.93 -15.09 3.70
CA SER A 579 7.25 -15.88 2.68
C SER A 579 5.78 -15.46 2.67
N VAL A 580 5.36 -14.79 1.62
CA VAL A 580 3.94 -14.50 1.40
C VAL A 580 3.26 -15.83 1.11
N LEU A 581 2.35 -16.26 2.01
CA LEU A 581 1.63 -17.54 1.96
C LEU A 581 2.64 -18.70 1.85
N GLY A 582 3.13 -19.25 2.96
CA GLY A 582 3.87 -20.52 3.07
C GLY A 582 4.21 -21.29 1.80
N GLY A 583 4.49 -20.61 0.70
CA GLY A 583 4.69 -21.14 -0.62
C GLY A 583 6.12 -20.93 -1.04
N GLY A 584 6.95 -21.91 -0.74
CA GLY A 584 8.17 -22.14 -1.48
C GLY A 584 7.88 -22.35 -2.98
N GLU A 585 8.86 -22.76 -3.75
CA GLU A 585 8.76 -23.04 -5.21
C GLU A 585 7.45 -23.72 -5.65
N ASP A 586 6.82 -24.51 -4.77
CA ASP A 586 5.56 -25.20 -4.99
C ASP A 586 4.34 -24.27 -5.19
N ALA A 587 4.26 -23.12 -4.50
CA ALA A 587 3.14 -22.18 -4.69
C ALA A 587 3.32 -21.36 -5.97
N LEU A 588 4.55 -21.00 -6.31
CA LEU A 588 4.85 -20.34 -7.58
C LEU A 588 4.61 -21.27 -8.78
N GLU A 589 4.98 -22.56 -8.62
CA GLU A 589 4.71 -23.59 -9.62
C GLU A 589 3.20 -23.88 -9.75
N MET A 590 2.47 -23.82 -8.63
CA MET A 590 1.01 -23.95 -8.61
C MET A 590 0.32 -22.75 -9.26
N LEU A 591 0.77 -21.52 -9.03
CA LEU A 591 0.29 -20.32 -9.70
C LEU A 591 0.60 -20.34 -11.21
N ARG A 592 1.78 -20.87 -11.61
CA ARG A 592 2.14 -21.10 -13.01
C ARG A 592 1.25 -22.17 -13.66
N LYS A 593 0.96 -23.28 -12.98
CA LYS A 593 0.07 -24.34 -13.45
C LYS A 593 -1.37 -23.88 -13.58
N LEU A 594 -1.78 -22.91 -12.78
CA LEU A 594 -3.12 -22.32 -12.80
C LEU A 594 -3.27 -21.16 -13.81
N GLY A 595 -2.20 -20.78 -14.53
CA GLY A 595 -2.24 -19.75 -15.57
C GLY A 595 -2.29 -18.32 -15.05
N TYR A 596 -1.97 -18.10 -13.78
CA TYR A 596 -1.94 -16.76 -13.16
C TYR A 596 -0.58 -16.05 -13.25
N VAL A 597 0.46 -16.77 -13.66
CA VAL A 597 1.79 -16.23 -13.91
C VAL A 597 2.25 -16.78 -15.25
N ASP A 598 2.43 -15.93 -16.24
CA ASP A 598 3.02 -16.28 -17.52
C ASP A 598 4.49 -16.71 -17.33
N ARG A 599 4.94 -17.61 -18.21
CA ARG A 599 6.24 -18.30 -18.18
C ARG A 599 7.41 -17.35 -18.20
#